data_35ca1b110ebff1e9506bf54b5969b182
#
_entry.id   35ca1b110ebff1e9506bf54b5969b182
#
_cell.length_a   1.000
_cell.length_b   1.000
_cell.length_c   1.000
_cell.angle_alpha   90.00
_cell.angle_beta   90.00
_cell.angle_gamma   90.00
#
_symmetry.space_group_name_H-M   'P 1'
#
loop_
_entity.id
_entity.type
_entity.pdbx_description
1 polymer ?
#
loop_
_entity_poly.entity_id
_entity_poly.type
_entity_poly.pdbx_seq_one_letter_code
_entity_poly.pdbx_strand_id
1 'polypeptide(L)'
;FYSMFGFQRIGDFAWAGADSQSRGFLIGATAGRTTLAGEGLQHQDGHSHLMASTIPNCVSYDPTFHYELAVIFREGLKRMHEKKENVFYYITTMNENYPHPAMPKDKSCEEGILKGMYKVKEFNKYKKTKIQFLGSGTILREMIAGAEILQDEYQIDSEVWSVTSFNELRRDGLEAVSYTHLRDHETS
;
A
#
# COMPACT_ATOMS: atom_id res chain seq x y z
N PHE A 1 -15.24 -1.02 -8.54
CA PHE A 1 -14.94 -1.55 -9.88
C PHE A 1 -13.77 -2.54 -9.81
N TYR A 2 -13.53 -3.29 -10.86
CA TYR A 2 -12.32 -4.11 -10.99
C TYR A 2 -11.08 -3.20 -11.00
N SER A 3 -10.05 -3.54 -10.22
CA SER A 3 -8.92 -2.66 -9.99
C SER A 3 -8.19 -2.27 -11.29
N MET A 4 -7.58 -3.22 -11.97
CA MET A 4 -6.83 -2.94 -13.19
C MET A 4 -7.73 -2.58 -14.37
N PHE A 5 -8.65 -3.46 -14.67
CA PHE A 5 -9.58 -3.34 -15.80
C PHE A 5 -10.51 -2.12 -15.67
N GLY A 6 -10.99 -1.84 -14.45
CA GLY A 6 -11.81 -0.67 -14.18
C GLY A 6 -11.00 0.62 -14.31
N PHE A 7 -9.80 0.68 -13.75
CA PHE A 7 -8.95 1.87 -13.82
C PHE A 7 -8.57 2.22 -15.26
N GLN A 8 -8.25 1.24 -16.09
CA GLN A 8 -8.01 1.47 -17.52
C GLN A 8 -9.19 2.13 -18.23
N ARG A 9 -10.42 1.76 -17.87
CA ARG A 9 -11.64 2.28 -18.50
C ARG A 9 -12.07 3.64 -18.00
N ILE A 10 -11.72 3.99 -16.77
CA ILE A 10 -12.11 5.27 -16.15
C ILE A 10 -10.97 6.28 -16.08
N GLY A 11 -9.81 5.98 -16.70
CA GLY A 11 -8.62 6.80 -16.58
C GLY A 11 -8.87 8.28 -16.88
N ASP A 12 -9.52 8.59 -17.99
CA ASP A 12 -9.88 9.95 -18.36
C ASP A 12 -10.79 10.61 -17.32
N PHE A 13 -11.76 9.88 -16.78
CA PHE A 13 -12.64 10.42 -15.74
C PHE A 13 -11.90 10.62 -14.40
N ALA A 14 -10.91 9.77 -14.09
CA ALA A 14 -10.06 9.97 -12.93
C ALA A 14 -9.24 11.26 -13.05
N TRP A 15 -8.68 11.55 -14.24
CA TRP A 15 -8.01 12.80 -14.54
C TRP A 15 -8.96 14.00 -14.49
N ALA A 16 -10.13 13.90 -15.10
CA ALA A 16 -11.15 14.96 -15.04
C ALA A 16 -11.61 15.23 -13.60
N GLY A 17 -11.77 14.18 -12.79
CA GLY A 17 -12.04 14.31 -11.37
C GLY A 17 -10.92 14.99 -10.61
N ALA A 18 -9.67 14.69 -10.94
CA ALA A 18 -8.49 15.34 -10.38
C ALA A 18 -8.45 16.83 -10.67
N ASP A 19 -8.65 17.22 -11.93
CA ASP A 19 -8.69 18.63 -12.36
C ASP A 19 -9.84 19.40 -11.72
N SER A 20 -10.98 18.75 -11.55
CA SER A 20 -12.16 19.32 -10.87
C SER A 20 -12.01 19.39 -9.34
N GLN A 21 -10.87 18.96 -8.79
CA GLN A 21 -10.64 18.88 -7.35
C GLN A 21 -11.67 18.00 -6.61
N SER A 22 -12.15 16.96 -7.29
CA SER A 22 -13.09 16.00 -6.70
C SER A 22 -12.43 15.26 -5.54
N ARG A 23 -13.22 15.01 -4.49
CA ARG A 23 -12.76 14.31 -3.28
C ARG A 23 -13.56 13.03 -3.11
N GLY A 24 -12.87 11.94 -2.84
CA GLY A 24 -13.53 10.64 -2.64
C GLY A 24 -12.58 9.47 -2.69
N PHE A 25 -13.16 8.29 -2.65
CA PHE A 25 -12.42 7.03 -2.70
C PHE A 25 -12.83 6.24 -3.95
N LEU A 26 -11.87 5.92 -4.79
CA LEU A 26 -12.00 4.94 -5.86
C LEU A 26 -11.58 3.58 -5.29
N ILE A 27 -12.51 2.63 -5.21
CA ILE A 27 -12.23 1.30 -4.67
C ILE A 27 -12.09 0.33 -5.83
N GLY A 28 -10.86 -0.14 -6.05
CA GLY A 28 -10.52 -1.20 -6.98
C GLY A 28 -10.73 -2.56 -6.32
N ALA A 29 -11.94 -3.11 -6.42
CA ALA A 29 -12.26 -4.43 -5.88
C ALA A 29 -11.70 -5.54 -6.76
N THR A 30 -11.61 -6.77 -6.21
CA THR A 30 -11.05 -7.93 -6.90
C THR A 30 -9.61 -7.73 -7.40
N ALA A 31 -8.81 -7.02 -6.61
CA ALA A 31 -7.38 -6.83 -6.89
C ALA A 31 -6.53 -8.06 -6.55
N GLY A 32 -7.14 -9.13 -6.09
CA GLY A 32 -6.45 -10.33 -5.64
C GLY A 32 -5.71 -11.03 -6.78
N ARG A 33 -4.41 -10.95 -6.75
CA ARG A 33 -3.51 -11.63 -7.70
C ARG A 33 -3.54 -13.15 -7.56
N THR A 34 -4.05 -13.66 -6.44
CA THR A 34 -4.12 -15.09 -6.12
C THR A 34 -5.52 -15.67 -6.26
N THR A 35 -6.56 -14.84 -6.25
CA THR A 35 -7.97 -15.25 -6.18
C THR A 35 -8.73 -15.16 -7.51
N LEU A 36 -8.07 -14.66 -8.56
CA LEU A 36 -8.62 -14.50 -9.90
C LEU A 36 -8.08 -15.54 -10.88
N ALA A 37 -7.80 -16.75 -10.41
CA ALA A 37 -7.36 -17.86 -11.25
C ALA A 37 -8.44 -18.24 -12.26
N GLY A 38 -8.04 -18.35 -13.54
CA GLY A 38 -8.96 -18.70 -14.63
C GLY A 38 -9.64 -17.50 -15.30
N GLU A 39 -9.55 -16.31 -14.75
CA GLU A 39 -9.95 -15.09 -15.45
C GLU A 39 -8.80 -14.57 -16.31
N GLY A 40 -9.08 -13.99 -17.46
CA GLY A 40 -8.05 -13.53 -18.39
C GLY A 40 -7.08 -12.50 -17.79
N LEU A 41 -5.93 -12.29 -18.42
CA LEU A 41 -4.89 -11.35 -18.00
C LEU A 41 -5.41 -9.92 -17.69
N GLN A 42 -6.46 -9.49 -18.35
CA GLN A 42 -7.12 -8.20 -18.15
C GLN A 42 -7.67 -8.00 -16.73
N HIS A 43 -7.93 -9.08 -15.98
CA HIS A 43 -8.44 -9.01 -14.61
C HIS A 43 -7.34 -9.13 -13.55
N GLN A 44 -6.14 -9.52 -13.96
CA GLN A 44 -5.01 -9.62 -13.04
C GLN A 44 -4.37 -8.26 -12.82
N ASP A 45 -4.49 -7.73 -11.61
CA ASP A 45 -3.93 -6.43 -11.28
C ASP A 45 -2.41 -6.53 -11.02
N GLY A 46 -1.64 -5.96 -11.93
CA GLY A 46 -0.20 -5.84 -11.79
C GLY A 46 0.28 -4.39 -11.79
N HIS A 47 -0.55 -3.42 -12.22
CA HIS A 47 -0.09 -2.06 -12.47
C HIS A 47 -1.17 -0.96 -12.34
N SER A 48 -2.31 -1.22 -11.71
CA SER A 48 -3.30 -0.16 -11.49
C SER A 48 -2.77 0.98 -10.62
N HIS A 49 -1.94 0.66 -9.61
CA HIS A 49 -1.26 1.66 -8.80
C HIS A 49 -0.21 2.47 -9.56
N LEU A 50 0.44 1.88 -10.58
CA LEU A 50 1.33 2.62 -11.47
C LEU A 50 0.54 3.65 -12.28
N MET A 51 -0.63 3.29 -12.80
CA MET A 51 -1.53 4.23 -13.48
C MET A 51 -2.01 5.33 -12.54
N ALA A 52 -2.43 4.98 -11.32
CA ALA A 52 -2.82 5.95 -10.30
C ALA A 52 -1.69 6.93 -9.95
N SER A 53 -0.43 6.47 -9.94
CA SER A 53 0.73 7.30 -9.62
C SER A 53 1.01 8.42 -10.64
N THR A 54 0.44 8.34 -11.84
CA THR A 54 0.57 9.38 -12.86
C THR A 54 -0.31 10.60 -12.56
N ILE A 55 -1.34 10.45 -11.73
CA ILE A 55 -2.27 11.53 -11.37
C ILE A 55 -1.75 12.21 -10.09
N PRO A 56 -1.34 13.49 -10.13
CA PRO A 56 -0.58 14.14 -9.06
C PRO A 56 -1.28 14.16 -7.69
N ASN A 57 -2.60 14.35 -7.66
CA ASN A 57 -3.41 14.41 -6.45
C ASN A 57 -4.12 13.09 -6.11
N CYS A 58 -3.76 11.98 -6.77
CA CYS A 58 -4.25 10.65 -6.44
C CYS A 58 -3.32 9.99 -5.40
N VAL A 59 -3.84 9.72 -4.22
CA VAL A 59 -3.15 8.97 -3.16
C VAL A 59 -3.58 7.52 -3.25
N SER A 60 -2.65 6.56 -3.38
CA SER A 60 -3.03 5.19 -3.66
C SER A 60 -2.45 4.18 -2.68
N TYR A 61 -3.26 3.20 -2.26
CA TYR A 61 -2.91 2.17 -1.29
C TYR A 61 -3.37 0.77 -1.72
N ASP A 62 -2.57 -0.23 -1.32
CA ASP A 62 -2.84 -1.67 -1.50
C ASP A 62 -2.81 -2.39 -0.14
N PRO A 63 -3.81 -2.15 0.75
CA PRO A 63 -3.83 -2.73 2.08
C PRO A 63 -4.12 -4.23 2.04
N THR A 64 -3.57 -4.96 3.02
CA THR A 64 -3.83 -6.38 3.25
C THR A 64 -4.89 -6.58 4.32
N PHE A 65 -4.78 -5.86 5.44
CA PHE A 65 -5.62 -6.08 6.61
C PHE A 65 -6.66 -4.96 6.80
N HIS A 66 -7.79 -5.31 7.41
CA HIS A 66 -8.91 -4.38 7.62
C HIS A 66 -8.52 -3.14 8.45
N TYR A 67 -7.60 -3.29 9.41
CA TYR A 67 -7.14 -2.15 10.21
C TYR A 67 -6.30 -1.16 9.39
N GLU A 68 -5.52 -1.65 8.42
CA GLU A 68 -4.81 -0.78 7.48
C GLU A 68 -5.80 0.05 6.67
N LEU A 69 -6.83 -0.61 6.14
CA LEU A 69 -7.90 0.04 5.40
C LEU A 69 -8.63 1.09 6.27
N ALA A 70 -8.94 0.77 7.53
CA ALA A 70 -9.60 1.69 8.46
C ALA A 70 -8.74 2.94 8.74
N VAL A 71 -7.43 2.79 8.94
CA VAL A 71 -6.48 3.89 9.14
C VAL A 71 -6.43 4.79 7.90
N ILE A 72 -6.33 4.19 6.70
CA ILE A 72 -6.27 4.89 5.42
C ILE A 72 -7.57 5.68 5.18
N PHE A 73 -8.74 5.06 5.40
CA PHE A 73 -10.02 5.76 5.25
C PHE A 73 -10.16 6.93 6.22
N ARG A 74 -9.81 6.73 7.49
CA ARG A 74 -9.86 7.78 8.50
C ARG A 74 -9.01 8.98 8.13
N GLU A 75 -7.75 8.76 7.71
CA GLU A 75 -6.88 9.84 7.28
C GLU A 75 -7.36 10.47 5.98
N GLY A 76 -7.85 9.69 5.04
CA GLY A 76 -8.44 10.21 3.80
C GLY A 76 -9.61 11.16 4.05
N LEU A 77 -10.54 10.76 4.93
CA LEU A 77 -11.65 11.62 5.34
C LEU A 77 -11.14 12.92 5.99
N LYS A 78 -10.16 12.82 6.88
CA LYS A 78 -9.56 13.99 7.53
C LYS A 78 -8.92 14.92 6.51
N ARG A 79 -8.10 14.43 5.60
CA ARG A 79 -7.45 15.25 4.56
C ARG A 79 -8.45 15.91 3.65
N MET A 80 -9.43 15.16 3.15
CA MET A 80 -10.41 15.66 2.18
C MET A 80 -11.46 16.58 2.78
N HIS A 81 -11.99 16.28 3.98
CA HIS A 81 -13.14 17.01 4.54
C HIS A 81 -12.78 18.00 5.64
N GLU A 82 -11.83 17.69 6.52
CA GLU A 82 -11.39 18.62 7.56
C GLU A 82 -10.37 19.61 7.05
N LYS A 83 -9.25 19.09 6.48
CA LYS A 83 -8.16 19.92 5.98
C LYS A 83 -8.41 20.55 4.61
N LYS A 84 -9.44 20.06 3.88
CA LYS A 84 -9.81 20.55 2.53
C LYS A 84 -8.68 20.38 1.49
N GLU A 85 -7.79 19.42 1.70
CA GLU A 85 -6.73 19.11 0.73
C GLU A 85 -7.30 18.68 -0.62
N ASN A 86 -6.62 19.08 -1.70
CA ASN A 86 -6.97 18.65 -3.05
C ASN A 86 -6.37 17.28 -3.33
N VAL A 87 -6.97 16.25 -2.75
CA VAL A 87 -6.59 14.85 -2.96
C VAL A 87 -7.82 13.96 -3.08
N PHE A 88 -7.68 12.86 -3.80
CA PHE A 88 -8.61 11.73 -3.78
C PHE A 88 -7.84 10.43 -3.65
N TYR A 89 -8.50 9.36 -3.28
CA TYR A 89 -7.85 8.10 -2.97
C TYR A 89 -8.20 7.02 -3.97
N TYR A 90 -7.21 6.21 -4.35
CA TYR A 90 -7.39 4.94 -5.02
C TYR A 90 -6.92 3.82 -4.11
N ILE A 91 -7.80 2.87 -3.77
CA ILE A 91 -7.50 1.79 -2.84
C ILE A 91 -7.91 0.47 -3.48
N THR A 92 -6.97 -0.47 -3.56
CA THR A 92 -7.27 -1.83 -3.99
C THR A 92 -7.76 -2.67 -2.83
N THR A 93 -8.74 -3.53 -3.08
CA THR A 93 -9.29 -4.47 -2.10
C THR A 93 -9.42 -5.86 -2.71
N MET A 94 -9.34 -6.88 -1.87
CA MET A 94 -9.47 -8.27 -2.28
C MET A 94 -10.90 -8.78 -2.12
N ASN A 95 -11.26 -9.81 -2.87
CA ASN A 95 -12.53 -10.50 -2.80
C ASN A 95 -12.44 -11.85 -2.06
N GLU A 96 -11.37 -12.10 -1.35
CA GLU A 96 -11.15 -13.30 -0.55
C GLU A 96 -11.40 -13.04 0.92
N ASN A 97 -12.08 -13.97 1.60
CA ASN A 97 -12.26 -13.93 3.04
C ASN A 97 -11.08 -14.63 3.74
N TYR A 98 -10.45 -13.96 4.68
CA TYR A 98 -9.40 -14.51 5.51
C TYR A 98 -9.39 -13.88 6.90
N PRO A 99 -8.77 -14.56 7.91
CA PRO A 99 -8.64 -13.99 9.24
C PRO A 99 -7.78 -12.73 9.23
N HIS A 100 -8.27 -11.70 9.89
CA HIS A 100 -7.53 -10.45 10.07
C HIS A 100 -6.96 -10.38 11.49
N PRO A 101 -5.65 -10.18 11.65
CA PRO A 101 -5.06 -9.99 12.98
C PRO A 101 -5.48 -8.63 13.56
N ALA A 102 -5.31 -8.50 14.87
CA ALA A 102 -5.40 -7.19 15.51
C ALA A 102 -4.25 -6.28 15.04
N MET A 103 -4.51 -4.99 14.99
CA MET A 103 -3.46 -4.01 14.69
C MET A 103 -2.33 -4.10 15.73
N PRO A 104 -1.05 -4.07 15.32
CA PRO A 104 0.07 -3.99 16.25
C PRO A 104 -0.08 -2.80 17.20
N LYS A 105 0.28 -3.01 18.48
CA LYS A 105 0.14 -1.97 19.52
C LYS A 105 1.24 -0.90 19.48
N ASP A 106 2.15 -0.99 18.54
CA ASP A 106 3.18 0.02 18.33
C ASP A 106 2.56 1.33 17.86
N LYS A 107 2.91 2.43 18.52
CA LYS A 107 2.42 3.77 18.17
C LYS A 107 2.84 4.23 16.77
N SER A 108 3.94 3.69 16.24
CA SER A 108 4.42 3.98 14.89
C SER A 108 3.65 3.24 13.79
N CYS A 109 2.81 2.27 14.15
CA CYS A 109 2.10 1.43 13.18
C CYS A 109 1.18 2.26 12.27
N GLU A 110 0.35 3.15 12.84
CA GLU A 110 -0.54 4.00 12.05
C GLU A 110 0.24 4.93 11.12
N GLU A 111 1.30 5.54 11.62
CA GLU A 111 2.17 6.41 10.81
C GLU A 111 2.82 5.61 9.67
N GLY A 112 3.32 4.42 9.97
CA GLY A 112 3.92 3.54 8.96
C GLY A 112 2.92 3.09 7.89
N ILE A 113 1.67 2.77 8.27
CA ILE A 113 0.59 2.47 7.33
C ILE A 113 0.38 3.63 6.36
N LEU A 114 0.35 4.86 6.86
CA LEU A 114 0.10 6.05 6.05
C LEU A 114 1.31 6.46 5.21
N LYS A 115 2.53 6.25 5.70
CA LYS A 115 3.77 6.47 4.94
C LYS A 115 4.07 5.40 3.91
N GLY A 116 3.33 4.28 3.95
CA GLY A 116 3.41 3.23 2.95
C GLY A 116 4.10 1.95 3.38
N MET A 117 4.69 1.86 4.58
CA MET A 117 5.32 0.63 5.06
C MET A 117 5.46 0.59 6.59
N TYR A 118 5.18 -0.58 7.17
CA TYR A 118 5.43 -0.85 8.59
C TYR A 118 5.77 -2.33 8.82
N LYS A 119 6.48 -2.63 9.93
CA LYS A 119 6.78 -4.02 10.30
C LYS A 119 5.55 -4.69 10.91
N VAL A 120 5.06 -5.75 10.26
CA VAL A 120 3.86 -6.48 10.69
C VAL A 120 4.19 -7.66 11.58
N LYS A 121 5.29 -8.35 11.32
CA LYS A 121 5.69 -9.55 12.06
C LYS A 121 7.20 -9.73 12.09
N GLU A 122 7.72 -10.30 13.17
CA GLU A 122 9.12 -10.66 13.31
C GLU A 122 9.24 -12.11 13.74
N PHE A 123 10.11 -12.84 13.08
CA PHE A 123 10.52 -14.19 13.38
C PHE A 123 11.97 -14.15 13.83
N ASN A 124 12.23 -14.36 15.14
CA ASN A 124 13.54 -14.14 15.75
C ASN A 124 13.88 -15.22 16.78
N LYS A 125 13.77 -16.50 16.36
CA LYS A 125 13.97 -17.66 17.22
C LYS A 125 15.46 -18.01 17.37
N TYR A 126 16.23 -17.85 16.29
CA TYR A 126 17.61 -18.30 16.20
C TYR A 126 18.64 -17.19 16.40
N LYS A 127 18.22 -15.93 16.36
CA LYS A 127 19.06 -14.74 16.55
C LYS A 127 20.25 -14.66 15.58
N LYS A 128 20.05 -15.16 14.35
CA LYS A 128 21.02 -15.17 13.25
C LYS A 128 20.72 -14.05 12.25
N THR A 129 21.40 -14.08 11.12
CA THR A 129 21.11 -13.22 9.98
C THR A 129 19.64 -13.26 9.61
N LYS A 130 19.00 -12.10 9.50
CA LYS A 130 17.59 -11.98 9.17
C LYS A 130 17.39 -11.67 7.70
N ILE A 131 16.36 -12.28 7.13
CA ILE A 131 15.83 -11.93 5.82
C ILE A 131 14.69 -10.91 6.02
N GLN A 132 14.62 -9.89 5.19
CA GLN A 132 13.52 -8.94 5.18
C GLN A 132 12.59 -9.26 4.00
N PHE A 133 11.31 -9.50 4.32
CA PHE A 133 10.25 -9.68 3.34
C PHE A 133 9.40 -8.42 3.26
N LEU A 134 9.16 -7.95 2.04
CA LEU A 134 8.28 -6.83 1.76
C LEU A 134 7.10 -7.34 0.91
N GLY A 135 5.90 -7.27 1.45
CA GLY A 135 4.69 -7.72 0.77
C GLY A 135 3.60 -6.65 0.77
N SER A 136 2.80 -6.63 -0.30
CA SER A 136 1.68 -5.70 -0.49
C SER A 136 0.41 -6.47 -0.84
N GLY A 137 -0.73 -6.02 -0.37
CA GLY A 137 -2.01 -6.65 -0.66
C GLY A 137 -2.03 -8.14 -0.35
N THR A 138 -2.57 -8.95 -1.26
CA THR A 138 -2.66 -10.42 -1.11
C THR A 138 -1.31 -11.10 -0.86
N ILE A 139 -0.24 -10.58 -1.45
CA ILE A 139 1.08 -11.21 -1.39
C ILE A 139 1.70 -11.15 0.01
N LEU A 140 1.32 -10.19 0.85
CA LEU A 140 1.82 -10.13 2.22
C LEU A 140 1.49 -11.41 3.01
N ARG A 141 0.33 -12.03 2.79
CA ARG A 141 -0.04 -13.28 3.46
C ARG A 141 0.88 -14.42 3.07
N GLU A 142 1.26 -14.50 1.81
CA GLU A 142 2.22 -15.49 1.30
C GLU A 142 3.62 -15.24 1.87
N MET A 143 4.02 -13.98 2.05
CA MET A 143 5.29 -13.65 2.70
C MET A 143 5.31 -14.09 4.18
N ILE A 144 4.21 -13.93 4.90
CA ILE A 144 4.08 -14.39 6.29
C ILE A 144 4.20 -15.91 6.34
N ALA A 145 3.48 -16.64 5.49
CA ALA A 145 3.55 -18.09 5.43
C ALA A 145 4.97 -18.59 5.05
N GLY A 146 5.59 -17.94 4.06
CA GLY A 146 6.97 -18.26 3.67
C GLY A 146 7.98 -18.02 4.82
N ALA A 147 7.80 -16.94 5.59
CA ALA A 147 8.63 -16.64 6.75
C ALA A 147 8.50 -17.70 7.88
N GLU A 148 7.28 -18.23 8.09
CA GLU A 148 7.03 -19.33 9.02
C GLU A 148 7.78 -20.60 8.59
N ILE A 149 7.68 -20.97 7.32
CA ILE A 149 8.41 -22.13 6.76
C ILE A 149 9.93 -21.97 6.92
N LEU A 150 10.46 -20.78 6.59
CA LEU A 150 11.90 -20.53 6.73
C LEU A 150 12.38 -20.66 8.17
N GLN A 151 11.60 -20.19 9.13
CA GLN A 151 11.95 -20.33 10.54
C GLN A 151 11.88 -21.80 10.99
N ASP A 152 10.82 -22.51 10.66
CA ASP A 152 10.55 -23.84 11.21
C ASP A 152 11.40 -24.93 10.53
N GLU A 153 11.58 -24.89 9.24
CA GLU A 153 12.29 -25.91 8.47
C GLU A 153 13.77 -25.58 8.22
N TYR A 154 14.08 -24.30 8.04
CA TYR A 154 15.43 -23.87 7.62
C TYR A 154 16.20 -23.11 8.70
N GLN A 155 15.59 -22.83 9.86
CA GLN A 155 16.22 -22.10 10.97
C GLN A 155 16.72 -20.71 10.57
N ILE A 156 15.97 -20.04 9.68
CA ILE A 156 16.27 -18.70 9.19
C ILE A 156 15.29 -17.72 9.84
N ASP A 157 15.83 -16.70 10.49
CA ASP A 157 15.04 -15.60 11.05
C ASP A 157 14.65 -14.59 9.98
N SER A 158 13.52 -13.91 10.17
CA SER A 158 13.03 -12.94 9.19
C SER A 158 12.19 -11.84 9.83
N GLU A 159 12.11 -10.73 9.12
CA GLU A 159 11.17 -9.63 9.39
C GLU A 159 10.22 -9.49 8.20
N VAL A 160 8.92 -9.37 8.48
CA VAL A 160 7.91 -9.19 7.43
C VAL A 160 7.34 -7.78 7.54
N TRP A 161 7.39 -7.07 6.44
CA TRP A 161 6.94 -5.70 6.30
C TRP A 161 5.72 -5.63 5.38
N SER A 162 4.65 -5.00 5.85
CA SER A 162 3.51 -4.65 5.01
C SER A 162 3.82 -3.36 4.27
N VAL A 163 3.86 -3.45 2.95
CA VAL A 163 3.96 -2.28 2.08
C VAL A 163 2.55 -1.89 1.66
N THR A 164 1.96 -0.95 2.36
CA THR A 164 0.62 -0.46 2.08
C THR A 164 0.56 0.48 0.88
N SER A 165 1.70 1.12 0.54
CA SER A 165 1.79 2.00 -0.63
C SER A 165 3.21 2.21 -1.12
N PHE A 166 3.57 1.63 -2.25
CA PHE A 166 4.82 1.97 -2.93
C PHE A 166 4.84 3.42 -3.45
N ASN A 167 3.67 3.97 -3.76
CA ASN A 167 3.56 5.34 -4.27
C ASN A 167 3.86 6.37 -3.17
N GLU A 168 3.37 6.16 -1.95
CA GLU A 168 3.67 7.05 -0.83
C GLU A 168 5.13 6.92 -0.38
N LEU A 169 5.71 5.71 -0.37
CA LEU A 169 7.15 5.52 -0.15
C LEU A 169 8.00 6.27 -1.18
N ARG A 170 7.60 6.25 -2.45
CA ARG A 170 8.27 7.01 -3.51
C ARG A 170 8.18 8.51 -3.26
N ARG A 171 7.00 9.03 -2.85
CA ARG A 171 6.83 10.45 -2.52
C ARG A 171 7.72 10.87 -1.36
N ASP A 172 7.70 10.12 -0.26
CA ASP A 172 8.54 10.36 0.91
C ASP A 172 10.04 10.37 0.53
N GLY A 173 10.46 9.41 -0.28
CA GLY A 173 11.85 9.36 -0.77
C GLY A 173 12.23 10.56 -1.66
N LEU A 174 11.34 11.02 -2.53
CA LEU A 174 11.59 12.20 -3.37
C LEU A 174 11.64 13.49 -2.55
N GLU A 175 10.77 13.64 -1.55
CA GLU A 175 10.78 14.79 -0.64
C GLU A 175 12.09 14.82 0.16
N ALA A 176 12.54 13.68 0.68
CA ALA A 176 13.80 13.57 1.41
C ALA A 176 15.00 13.96 0.54
N VAL A 177 15.05 13.53 -0.72
CA VAL A 177 16.12 13.87 -1.68
C VAL A 177 16.10 15.36 -2.00
N SER A 178 14.94 15.94 -2.28
CA SER A 178 14.80 17.39 -2.54
C SER A 178 15.31 18.22 -1.37
N TYR A 179 14.97 17.83 -0.15
CA TYR A 179 15.40 18.53 1.05
C TYR A 179 16.93 18.47 1.26
N THR A 180 17.55 17.35 0.95
CA THR A 180 19.00 17.16 1.05
C THR A 180 19.73 18.05 0.05
N HIS A 181 19.29 18.08 -1.20
CA HIS A 181 19.92 18.90 -2.25
C HIS A 181 19.74 20.41 -2.04
N LEU A 182 18.61 20.85 -1.50
CA LEU A 182 18.38 22.27 -1.20
C LEU A 182 19.32 22.78 -0.09
N ARG A 183 19.63 21.96 0.92
CA ARG A 183 20.57 22.34 1.98
C ARG A 183 22.02 22.45 1.52
N ASP A 184 22.44 21.62 0.58
CA ASP A 184 23.81 21.67 0.04
C ASP A 184 24.08 22.95 -0.77
N HIS A 185 23.04 23.61 -1.28
CA HIS A 185 23.14 24.88 -2.00
C HIS A 185 23.09 26.12 -1.10
N GLU A 186 22.59 26.00 0.13
CA GLU A 186 22.54 27.13 1.09
C GLU A 186 23.85 27.30 1.90
N THR A 187 24.77 26.34 1.81
CA THR A 187 26.04 26.34 2.56
C THR A 187 27.28 26.60 1.71
N SER A 188 27.12 27.04 0.47
CA SER A 188 28.25 27.39 -0.46
C SER A 188 28.35 28.89 -0.74
#